data_8fa5a0f715277ec0bc0d28d10b034b54
#
_entry.id   8fa5a0f715277ec0bc0d28d10b034b54
#
_cell.length_a   1.000
_cell.length_b   1.000
_cell.length_c   1.000
_cell.angle_alpha   90.00
_cell.angle_beta   90.00
_cell.angle_gamma   90.00
#
_symmetry.space_group_name_H-M   'P 1'
#
loop_
_entity.id
_entity.type
_entity.pdbx_description
1 polymer ?
#
loop_
_entity_poly.entity_id
_entity_poly.type
_entity_poly.pdbx_seq_one_letter_code
_entity_poly.pdbx_strand_id
1 'polypeptide(L)'
;MDSSSVFKKFRNVGYTLPESLAELADNSITHNTKNIWIYMYWADDSGKDSFVMVVDDGDGMDEKTLLEKALTLPKEDHIDQGDHDLSMFGLGLKTGSFQHCTSITAITKKNNTLTKKTLNFNKVTDEMPSCINHKFIQKHLKAFEQQKSGTVIIWSDLDNISKLRASDRPSNFYTDYDNARLHFKLTYHKYLLEKDVNIFFGGGEDINKTRSFDPFYKKDNETIKLENVEISFQNGGTTILKPWIIPQDTQIEKLGRNKNDLQGLYFFRKKRLIHSGGWFGIGEKDTERYWGSTDKFNRLRIEIELPEENPKDWMSSFSKNKIAIPDYAKNRIRKHLNQIRKDYLEKIGEMREDRKEPISEELQKKKELIRIINNTNLSKEEMQKIEASLKDIK
;
A
#
# COMPACT_ATOMS: atom_id res chain seq x y z
N MET A 1 32.33 -8.02 14.59
CA MET A 1 31.93 -6.72 14.02
C MET A 1 31.32 -5.87 15.12
N ASP A 2 31.65 -4.59 15.17
CA ASP A 2 31.02 -3.66 16.12
C ASP A 2 29.53 -3.50 15.76
N SER A 3 28.65 -3.84 16.69
CA SER A 3 27.18 -3.76 16.49
C SER A 3 26.74 -2.37 16.03
N SER A 4 27.42 -1.31 16.46
CA SER A 4 27.17 0.07 16.07
C SER A 4 27.37 0.30 14.56
N SER A 5 28.31 -0.38 13.91
CA SER A 5 28.56 -0.27 12.48
C SER A 5 27.46 -0.95 11.64
N VAL A 6 26.88 -2.03 12.15
CA VAL A 6 25.79 -2.77 11.50
C VAL A 6 24.50 -1.95 11.57
N PHE A 7 24.17 -1.37 12.71
CA PHE A 7 22.99 -0.51 12.84
C PHE A 7 23.07 0.75 11.95
N LYS A 8 24.28 1.36 11.80
CA LYS A 8 24.49 2.45 10.85
C LYS A 8 24.20 2.05 9.40
N LYS A 9 24.53 0.83 9.02
CA LYS A 9 24.18 0.29 7.67
C LYS A 9 22.67 0.11 7.51
N PHE A 10 21.97 -0.36 8.53
CA PHE A 10 20.50 -0.48 8.49
C PHE A 10 19.79 0.85 8.29
N ARG A 11 20.32 1.97 8.81
CA ARG A 11 19.77 3.32 8.58
C ARG A 11 19.79 3.77 7.13
N ASN A 12 20.54 3.13 6.27
CA ASN A 12 20.67 3.46 4.85
C ASN A 12 19.87 2.51 3.92
N VAL A 13 19.05 1.63 4.46
CA VAL A 13 18.24 0.68 3.64
C VAL A 13 17.15 1.40 2.85
N GLY A 14 16.74 2.60 3.26
CA GLY A 14 15.83 3.46 2.50
C GLY A 14 14.35 3.18 2.71
N TYR A 15 13.95 2.64 3.87
CA TYR A 15 12.54 2.55 4.25
C TYR A 15 11.93 3.93 4.42
N THR A 16 10.76 4.14 3.85
CA THR A 16 9.89 5.27 4.19
C THR A 16 9.17 5.02 5.51
N LEU A 17 8.65 6.07 6.14
CA LEU A 17 7.90 5.91 7.40
C LEU A 17 6.67 4.99 7.25
N PRO A 18 5.83 5.11 6.19
CA PRO A 18 4.73 4.17 5.96
C PRO A 18 5.18 2.70 5.87
N GLU A 19 6.29 2.44 5.19
CA GLU A 19 6.86 1.09 5.05
C GLU A 19 7.36 0.53 6.38
N SER A 20 8.02 1.36 7.17
CA SER A 20 8.52 0.96 8.50
C SER A 20 7.40 0.66 9.48
N LEU A 21 6.32 1.45 9.46
CA LEU A 21 5.12 1.17 10.25
C LEU A 21 4.41 -0.12 9.77
N ALA A 22 4.43 -0.38 8.46
CA ALA A 22 3.88 -1.61 7.91
C ALA A 22 4.65 -2.86 8.37
N GLU A 23 5.99 -2.78 8.57
CA GLU A 23 6.75 -3.88 9.16
C GLU A 23 6.29 -4.20 10.60
N LEU A 24 5.96 -3.17 11.40
CA LEU A 24 5.39 -3.39 12.74
C LEU A 24 4.01 -4.03 12.68
N ALA A 25 3.16 -3.54 11.78
CA ALA A 25 1.81 -4.11 11.60
C ALA A 25 1.84 -5.54 11.06
N ASP A 26 2.77 -5.88 10.15
CA ASP A 26 2.97 -7.24 9.66
C ASP A 26 3.33 -8.20 10.81
N ASN A 27 4.20 -7.75 11.73
CA ASN A 27 4.54 -8.54 12.91
C ASN A 27 3.30 -8.77 13.80
N SER A 28 2.52 -7.73 14.05
CA SER A 28 1.28 -7.85 14.83
C SER A 28 0.29 -8.81 14.18
N ILE A 29 0.07 -8.71 12.86
CA ILE A 29 -0.84 -9.58 12.10
C ILE A 29 -0.38 -11.04 12.15
N THR A 30 0.92 -11.28 12.01
CA THR A 30 1.51 -12.62 12.09
C THR A 30 1.27 -13.28 13.47
N HIS A 31 1.18 -12.47 14.53
CA HIS A 31 0.98 -12.92 15.90
C HIS A 31 -0.46 -12.69 16.42
N ASN A 32 -1.45 -12.99 15.57
CA ASN A 32 -2.87 -13.13 15.91
C ASN A 32 -3.56 -11.89 16.47
N THR A 33 -3.09 -10.69 16.11
CA THR A 33 -3.76 -9.45 16.54
C THR A 33 -5.14 -9.29 15.91
N LYS A 34 -6.05 -8.66 16.65
CA LYS A 34 -7.33 -8.18 16.14
C LYS A 34 -7.37 -6.66 15.97
N ASN A 35 -6.59 -5.96 16.77
CA ASN A 35 -6.56 -4.51 16.75
C ASN A 35 -5.12 -4.00 16.79
N ILE A 36 -4.82 -3.06 15.90
CA ILE A 36 -3.53 -2.34 15.86
C ILE A 36 -3.83 -0.86 15.99
N TRP A 37 -3.19 -0.20 16.93
CA TRP A 37 -3.26 1.25 17.13
C TRP A 37 -1.90 1.87 16.84
N ILE A 38 -1.86 2.85 15.95
CA ILE A 38 -0.67 3.58 15.54
C ILE A 38 -0.83 5.03 15.94
N TYR A 39 0.05 5.51 16.79
CA TYR A 39 0.03 6.88 17.28
C TYR A 39 1.31 7.59 16.87
N MET A 40 1.16 8.79 16.36
CA MET A 40 2.25 9.66 15.98
C MET A 40 2.06 11.00 16.68
N TYR A 41 3.05 11.42 17.47
CA TYR A 41 2.99 12.63 18.26
C TYR A 41 4.26 13.45 18.09
N TRP A 42 4.10 14.70 17.72
CA TRP A 42 5.17 15.69 17.69
C TRP A 42 5.00 16.64 18.87
N ALA A 43 5.99 16.70 19.77
CA ALA A 43 5.85 17.35 21.07
C ALA A 43 5.86 18.88 21.00
N ASP A 44 6.87 19.44 20.31
CA ASP A 44 7.09 20.89 20.20
C ASP A 44 8.04 21.21 19.03
N ASP A 45 8.44 22.46 18.89
CA ASP A 45 9.36 22.90 17.83
C ASP A 45 10.73 22.20 17.88
N SER A 46 11.17 21.75 19.05
CA SER A 46 12.44 21.02 19.22
C SER A 46 12.32 19.55 18.76
N GLY A 47 11.11 19.00 18.75
CA GLY A 47 10.85 17.59 18.52
C GLY A 47 11.31 16.67 19.66
N LYS A 48 11.81 17.24 20.77
CA LYS A 48 12.17 16.48 21.95
C LYS A 48 10.92 15.88 22.57
N ASP A 49 10.99 14.63 23.01
CA ASP A 49 9.86 13.84 23.50
C ASP A 49 8.75 13.53 22.48
N SER A 50 9.01 13.81 21.17
CA SER A 50 8.20 13.29 20.08
C SER A 50 8.35 11.78 19.99
N PHE A 51 7.27 11.09 19.61
CA PHE A 51 7.28 9.63 19.54
C PHE A 51 6.35 9.08 18.45
N VAL A 52 6.64 7.87 18.06
CA VAL A 52 5.71 6.98 17.34
C VAL A 52 5.44 5.79 18.25
N MET A 53 4.19 5.44 18.45
CA MET A 53 3.80 4.30 19.28
C MET A 53 2.84 3.39 18.51
N VAL A 54 3.17 2.10 18.45
CA VAL A 54 2.32 1.06 17.87
C VAL A 54 1.94 0.10 18.97
N VAL A 55 0.64 -0.14 19.13
CA VAL A 55 0.05 -1.04 20.12
C VAL A 55 -0.72 -2.12 19.41
N ASP A 56 -0.60 -3.35 19.85
CA ASP A 56 -1.42 -4.47 19.39
C ASP A 56 -1.98 -5.30 20.56
N ASP A 57 -3.00 -6.07 20.27
CA ASP A 57 -3.64 -7.04 21.18
C ASP A 57 -3.33 -8.50 20.80
N GLY A 58 -2.18 -8.73 20.15
CA GLY A 58 -1.74 -10.06 19.72
C GLY A 58 -1.24 -10.95 20.86
N ASP A 59 -0.49 -12.00 20.51
CA ASP A 59 -0.02 -13.02 21.45
C ASP A 59 0.98 -12.49 22.49
N GLY A 60 1.65 -11.37 22.22
CA GLY A 60 2.74 -10.85 23.02
C GLY A 60 3.99 -11.75 22.99
N MET A 61 5.02 -11.35 23.72
CA MET A 61 6.30 -12.07 23.81
C MET A 61 6.68 -12.34 25.28
N ASP A 62 7.29 -13.48 25.53
CA ASP A 62 8.04 -13.71 26.76
C ASP A 62 9.40 -12.99 26.71
N GLU A 63 10.06 -12.82 27.86
CA GLU A 63 11.32 -12.09 27.95
C GLU A 63 12.41 -12.71 27.05
N LYS A 64 12.47 -14.02 26.96
CA LYS A 64 13.43 -14.72 26.12
C LYS A 64 13.22 -14.38 24.63
N THR A 65 11.99 -14.45 24.15
CA THR A 65 11.64 -14.11 22.77
C THR A 65 11.94 -12.63 22.48
N LEU A 66 11.62 -11.73 23.43
CA LEU A 66 11.90 -10.31 23.30
C LEU A 66 13.40 -10.05 23.16
N LEU A 67 14.22 -10.64 24.02
CA LEU A 67 15.66 -10.40 24.02
C LEU A 67 16.38 -11.11 22.86
N GLU A 68 16.11 -12.40 22.64
CA GLU A 68 16.85 -13.21 21.68
C GLU A 68 16.40 -13.03 20.23
N LYS A 69 15.11 -12.70 19.98
CA LYS A 69 14.57 -12.57 18.64
C LYS A 69 14.22 -11.14 18.25
N ALA A 70 13.44 -10.43 19.10
CA ALA A 70 12.93 -9.13 18.72
C ALA A 70 14.00 -8.03 18.80
N LEU A 71 14.83 -7.98 19.85
CA LEU A 71 15.80 -6.91 20.10
C LEU A 71 17.26 -7.26 19.75
N THR A 72 17.58 -8.53 19.48
CA THR A 72 18.93 -8.96 19.09
C THR A 72 19.05 -9.16 17.59
N LEU A 73 20.20 -8.87 17.01
CA LEU A 73 20.47 -9.18 15.61
C LEU A 73 20.52 -10.71 15.42
N PRO A 74 19.90 -11.26 14.38
CA PRO A 74 20.00 -12.68 14.10
C PRO A 74 21.46 -13.03 13.85
N LYS A 75 21.89 -14.17 14.40
CA LYS A 75 23.16 -14.80 14.02
C LYS A 75 23.00 -15.36 12.61
N GLU A 76 24.09 -15.38 11.84
CA GLU A 76 24.07 -15.79 10.41
C GLU A 76 23.40 -17.16 10.16
N ASP A 77 23.39 -18.05 11.16
CA ASP A 77 22.85 -19.41 11.06
C ASP A 77 21.31 -19.51 11.31
N HIS A 78 20.61 -18.43 11.58
CA HIS A 78 19.19 -18.46 11.99
C HIS A 78 18.25 -17.65 11.06
N ILE A 79 18.57 -17.55 9.78
CA ILE A 79 17.73 -16.85 8.79
C ILE A 79 16.52 -17.71 8.33
N ASP A 80 16.40 -18.92 8.84
CA ASP A 80 15.30 -19.83 8.52
C ASP A 80 14.08 -19.56 9.40
N GLN A 81 13.30 -18.53 9.03
CA GLN A 81 11.94 -18.37 9.52
C GLN A 81 11.00 -19.02 8.51
N GLY A 82 10.16 -19.92 9.01
CA GLY A 82 9.27 -20.72 8.18
C GLY A 82 8.38 -19.89 7.24
N ASP A 83 7.94 -20.48 6.15
CA ASP A 83 7.16 -19.87 5.06
C ASP A 83 5.81 -19.23 5.49
N HIS A 84 5.45 -19.36 6.76
CA HIS A 84 4.18 -18.85 7.28
C HIS A 84 4.22 -17.38 7.74
N ASP A 85 5.41 -16.78 7.85
CA ASP A 85 5.57 -15.45 8.41
C ASP A 85 5.52 -14.36 7.31
N LEU A 86 4.75 -13.28 7.52
CA LEU A 86 4.84 -12.05 6.73
C LEU A 86 6.21 -11.39 6.89
N SER A 87 6.91 -11.66 8.01
CA SER A 87 8.24 -11.20 8.35
C SER A 87 9.33 -12.11 7.78
N MET A 88 9.53 -12.12 6.47
CA MET A 88 10.44 -13.04 5.77
C MET A 88 11.91 -13.05 6.23
N PHE A 89 12.40 -11.98 6.86
CA PHE A 89 13.82 -11.78 7.15
C PHE A 89 14.13 -11.59 8.64
N GLY A 90 13.13 -11.55 9.53
CA GLY A 90 13.31 -11.37 11.00
C GLY A 90 13.99 -10.06 11.43
N LEU A 91 14.21 -9.14 10.48
CA LEU A 91 14.95 -7.89 10.70
C LEU A 91 14.03 -6.65 10.66
N GLY A 92 12.77 -6.79 10.19
CA GLY A 92 11.89 -5.68 9.87
C GLY A 92 11.68 -4.70 11.03
N LEU A 93 11.46 -5.21 12.26
CA LEU A 93 11.33 -4.37 13.44
C LEU A 93 12.53 -3.42 13.60
N LYS A 94 13.75 -3.93 13.52
CA LYS A 94 14.97 -3.16 13.80
C LYS A 94 15.35 -2.28 12.62
N THR A 95 15.38 -2.83 11.42
CA THR A 95 15.77 -2.08 10.22
C THR A 95 14.78 -0.97 9.89
N GLY A 96 13.47 -1.25 9.98
CA GLY A 96 12.43 -0.25 9.80
C GLY A 96 12.50 0.85 10.88
N SER A 97 12.56 0.45 12.16
CA SER A 97 12.56 1.41 13.26
C SER A 97 13.77 2.32 13.27
N PHE A 98 14.99 1.78 13.12
CA PHE A 98 16.23 2.58 13.15
C PHE A 98 16.41 3.48 11.94
N GLN A 99 15.57 3.40 10.92
CA GLN A 99 15.48 4.43 9.88
C GLN A 99 15.01 5.78 10.45
N HIS A 100 14.22 5.77 11.53
CA HIS A 100 13.46 6.94 11.99
C HIS A 100 13.81 7.39 13.41
N CYS A 101 14.36 6.50 14.23
CA CYS A 101 14.68 6.77 15.63
C CYS A 101 16.02 6.17 16.04
N THR A 102 16.53 6.57 17.20
CA THR A 102 17.72 5.98 17.81
C THR A 102 17.39 5.08 18.99
N SER A 103 16.14 5.10 19.45
CA SER A 103 15.68 4.34 20.62
C SER A 103 14.35 3.64 20.32
N ILE A 104 14.30 2.32 20.58
CA ILE A 104 13.13 1.47 20.43
C ILE A 104 12.79 0.86 21.79
N THR A 105 11.65 1.22 22.35
CA THR A 105 11.14 0.59 23.57
C THR A 105 10.07 -0.43 23.20
N ALA A 106 10.24 -1.64 23.66
CA ALA A 106 9.25 -2.71 23.54
C ALA A 106 8.67 -3.05 24.92
N ILE A 107 7.35 -2.98 25.03
CA ILE A 107 6.58 -3.37 26.21
C ILE A 107 5.66 -4.48 25.75
N THR A 108 5.79 -5.66 26.30
CA THR A 108 5.01 -6.81 25.85
C THR A 108 4.40 -7.55 27.04
N LYS A 109 3.22 -8.10 26.83
CA LYS A 109 2.51 -8.89 27.85
C LYS A 109 2.15 -10.26 27.29
N LYS A 110 2.59 -11.31 27.99
CA LYS A 110 2.28 -12.70 27.67
C LYS A 110 2.09 -13.49 28.97
N ASN A 111 1.06 -14.32 29.04
CA ASN A 111 0.74 -15.12 30.23
C ASN A 111 0.70 -14.29 31.53
N ASN A 112 0.09 -13.11 31.49
CA ASN A 112 0.03 -12.13 32.59
C ASN A 112 1.39 -11.54 33.03
N THR A 113 2.49 -11.90 32.38
CA THR A 113 3.81 -11.31 32.66
C THR A 113 4.05 -10.14 31.74
N LEU A 114 4.37 -8.98 32.31
CA LEU A 114 4.72 -7.76 31.59
C LEU A 114 6.24 -7.60 31.55
N THR A 115 6.81 -7.49 30.38
CA THR A 115 8.24 -7.24 30.16
C THR A 115 8.44 -5.94 29.43
N LYS A 116 9.42 -5.13 29.85
CA LYS A 116 9.77 -3.82 29.26
C LYS A 116 11.26 -3.77 29.01
N LYS A 117 11.69 -3.46 27.78
CA LYS A 117 13.11 -3.30 27.41
C LYS A 117 13.24 -2.18 26.37
N THR A 118 14.35 -1.48 26.44
CA THR A 118 14.71 -0.44 25.45
C THR A 118 16.00 -0.84 24.72
N LEU A 119 15.99 -0.75 23.41
CA LEU A 119 17.14 -0.97 22.55
C LEU A 119 17.61 0.38 22.01
N ASN A 120 18.80 0.82 22.45
CA ASN A 120 19.49 2.02 21.96
C ASN A 120 20.64 1.57 21.07
N PHE A 121 20.49 1.69 19.74
CA PHE A 121 21.43 1.24 18.70
C PHE A 121 22.00 -0.18 18.91
N ASN A 122 22.74 -0.42 19.96
CA ASN A 122 23.47 -1.66 20.19
C ASN A 122 23.37 -2.20 21.61
N LYS A 123 22.66 -1.48 22.49
CA LYS A 123 22.54 -1.85 23.90
C LYS A 123 21.08 -1.99 24.30
N VAL A 124 20.72 -3.18 24.78
CA VAL A 124 19.44 -3.40 25.45
C VAL A 124 19.59 -2.98 26.91
N THR A 125 18.60 -2.22 27.40
CA THR A 125 18.57 -1.67 28.76
C THR A 125 17.16 -1.73 29.34
N ASP A 126 17.04 -1.65 30.65
CA ASP A 126 15.79 -1.46 31.38
C ASP A 126 15.37 0.01 31.51
N GLU A 127 16.26 0.94 31.11
CA GLU A 127 15.98 2.38 31.13
C GLU A 127 14.90 2.72 30.10
N MET A 128 13.87 3.45 30.55
CA MET A 128 12.79 3.92 29.70
C MET A 128 13.10 5.31 29.15
N PRO A 129 12.67 5.64 27.92
CA PRO A 129 12.86 6.97 27.37
C PRO A 129 12.03 8.02 28.11
N SER A 130 12.44 9.30 28.08
CA SER A 130 11.76 10.38 28.76
C SER A 130 10.30 10.53 28.36
N CYS A 131 9.99 10.33 27.09
CA CYS A 131 8.63 10.40 26.55
C CYS A 131 7.67 9.40 27.19
N ILE A 132 8.16 8.34 27.88
CA ILE A 132 7.29 7.37 28.56
C ILE A 132 6.36 8.03 29.58
N ASN A 133 6.80 9.16 30.18
CA ASN A 133 6.02 9.91 31.16
C ASN A 133 4.96 10.83 30.52
N HIS A 134 4.91 10.93 29.21
CA HIS A 134 3.91 11.72 28.52
C HIS A 134 2.51 11.21 28.82
N LYS A 135 1.57 12.12 29.14
CA LYS A 135 0.19 11.78 29.59
C LYS A 135 -0.51 10.82 28.61
N PHE A 136 -0.31 11.03 27.34
CA PHE A 136 -0.89 10.20 26.29
C PHE A 136 -0.36 8.76 26.35
N ILE A 137 0.96 8.57 26.41
CA ILE A 137 1.56 7.23 26.53
C ILE A 137 1.07 6.55 27.80
N GLN A 138 1.10 7.24 28.95
CA GLN A 138 0.65 6.69 30.24
C GLN A 138 -0.82 6.24 30.21
N LYS A 139 -1.71 7.00 29.55
CA LYS A 139 -3.11 6.61 29.34
C LYS A 139 -3.22 5.29 28.59
N HIS A 140 -2.47 5.15 27.51
CA HIS A 140 -2.51 3.94 26.66
C HIS A 140 -1.80 2.74 27.31
N LEU A 141 -0.73 2.96 28.07
CA LEU A 141 -0.07 1.88 28.81
C LEU A 141 -0.97 1.33 29.92
N LYS A 142 -1.72 2.19 30.64
CA LYS A 142 -2.71 1.74 31.63
C LYS A 142 -3.81 0.88 30.98
N ALA A 143 -4.27 1.25 29.79
CA ALA A 143 -5.24 0.45 29.03
C ALA A 143 -4.62 -0.88 28.56
N PHE A 144 -3.38 -0.85 28.07
CA PHE A 144 -2.63 -2.03 27.65
C PHE A 144 -2.39 -3.01 28.78
N GLU A 145 -2.08 -2.53 29.99
CA GLU A 145 -1.89 -3.39 31.17
C GLU A 145 -3.14 -4.20 31.54
N GLN A 146 -4.34 -3.75 31.13
CA GLN A 146 -5.59 -4.48 31.30
C GLN A 146 -5.83 -5.52 30.20
N GLN A 147 -5.12 -5.46 29.10
CA GLN A 147 -5.23 -6.48 28.04
C GLN A 147 -4.70 -7.84 28.53
N LYS A 148 -5.18 -8.91 27.90
CA LYS A 148 -4.73 -10.27 28.19
C LYS A 148 -3.29 -10.51 27.73
N SER A 149 -2.98 -10.03 26.54
CA SER A 149 -1.68 -10.13 25.87
C SER A 149 -1.52 -9.01 24.84
N GLY A 150 -0.33 -8.85 24.26
CA GLY A 150 -0.08 -7.88 23.21
C GLY A 150 1.31 -7.28 23.27
N THR A 151 1.55 -6.29 22.41
CA THR A 151 2.84 -5.59 22.33
C THR A 151 2.64 -4.09 22.11
N VAL A 152 3.50 -3.30 22.74
CA VAL A 152 3.66 -1.86 22.52
C VAL A 152 5.09 -1.64 22.04
N ILE A 153 5.25 -1.02 20.88
CA ILE A 153 6.54 -0.54 20.37
C ILE A 153 6.51 0.99 20.38
N ILE A 154 7.50 1.61 20.99
CA ILE A 154 7.66 3.07 21.04
C ILE A 154 8.98 3.43 20.38
N TRP A 155 8.94 4.27 19.36
CA TRP A 155 10.09 4.95 18.80
C TRP A 155 10.27 6.30 19.50
N SER A 156 11.43 6.53 20.06
CA SER A 156 11.81 7.81 20.68
C SER A 156 13.14 8.28 20.11
N ASP A 157 13.50 9.52 20.43
CA ASP A 157 14.67 10.17 19.84
C ASP A 157 14.61 10.12 18.31
N LEU A 158 13.51 10.69 17.77
CA LEU A 158 13.22 10.72 16.34
C LEU A 158 14.18 11.67 15.62
N ASP A 159 15.18 11.12 14.93
CA ASP A 159 16.25 11.91 14.34
C ASP A 159 16.26 11.95 12.80
N ASN A 160 15.49 11.08 12.16
CA ASN A 160 15.49 10.94 10.70
C ASN A 160 14.10 11.07 10.07
N ILE A 161 13.05 11.37 10.83
CA ILE A 161 11.69 11.55 10.32
C ILE A 161 11.58 12.81 9.46
N SER A 162 12.51 13.75 9.59
CA SER A 162 12.64 14.83 8.61
C SER A 162 14.07 15.29 8.49
N LYS A 163 14.68 15.05 7.33
CA LYS A 163 15.99 15.62 6.97
C LYS A 163 15.93 17.13 6.67
N LEU A 164 14.78 17.76 6.88
CA LEU A 164 14.50 19.14 6.53
C LEU A 164 14.82 20.11 7.68
N ARG A 165 14.79 21.43 7.37
CA ARG A 165 15.02 22.49 8.35
C ARG A 165 14.13 22.31 9.58
N ALA A 166 14.61 22.69 10.75
CA ALA A 166 13.89 22.52 12.02
C ALA A 166 12.46 23.08 12.00
N SER A 167 12.24 24.22 11.30
CA SER A 167 10.92 24.84 11.11
C SER A 167 9.90 23.98 10.36
N ASP A 168 10.37 23.08 9.49
CA ASP A 168 9.49 22.32 8.60
C ASP A 168 9.19 20.90 9.15
N ARG A 169 9.86 20.52 10.24
CA ARG A 169 9.73 19.18 10.84
C ARG A 169 8.32 18.81 11.25
N PRO A 170 7.54 19.65 11.94
CA PRO A 170 6.18 19.31 12.32
C PRO A 170 5.28 19.06 11.12
N SER A 171 5.31 19.93 10.11
CA SER A 171 4.46 19.77 8.91
C SER A 171 4.80 18.51 8.12
N ASN A 172 6.08 18.17 8.01
CA ASN A 172 6.52 16.94 7.34
C ASN A 172 6.14 15.69 8.13
N PHE A 173 6.25 15.73 9.47
CA PHE A 173 5.82 14.64 10.32
C PHE A 173 4.32 14.33 10.14
N TYR A 174 3.47 15.37 10.06
CA TYR A 174 2.04 15.17 9.81
C TYR A 174 1.75 14.78 8.35
N THR A 175 2.53 15.24 7.39
CA THR A 175 2.48 14.74 6.01
C THR A 175 2.81 13.24 5.95
N ASP A 176 3.85 12.82 6.66
CA ASP A 176 4.21 11.40 6.77
C ASP A 176 3.12 10.58 7.48
N TYR A 177 2.45 11.15 8.48
CA TYR A 177 1.29 10.54 9.12
C TYR A 177 0.15 10.29 8.11
N ASP A 178 -0.20 11.27 7.29
CA ASP A 178 -1.25 11.12 6.28
C ASP A 178 -0.83 10.12 5.17
N ASN A 179 0.42 10.16 4.74
CA ASN A 179 0.98 9.17 3.82
C ASN A 179 0.91 7.75 4.40
N ALA A 180 1.20 7.57 5.69
CA ALA A 180 1.08 6.29 6.35
C ALA A 180 -0.38 5.79 6.36
N ARG A 181 -1.33 6.67 6.68
CA ARG A 181 -2.77 6.33 6.62
C ARG A 181 -3.21 5.89 5.24
N LEU A 182 -2.78 6.59 4.19
CA LEU A 182 -3.09 6.24 2.80
C LEU A 182 -2.46 4.90 2.42
N HIS A 183 -1.19 4.70 2.78
CA HIS A 183 -0.48 3.44 2.56
C HIS A 183 -1.21 2.26 3.20
N PHE A 184 -1.64 2.39 4.45
CA PHE A 184 -2.33 1.32 5.17
C PHE A 184 -3.72 1.01 4.59
N LYS A 185 -4.48 2.02 4.16
CA LYS A 185 -5.78 1.81 3.47
C LYS A 185 -5.65 0.90 2.26
N LEU A 186 -4.56 1.03 1.51
CA LEU A 186 -4.30 0.28 0.29
C LEU A 186 -3.61 -1.06 0.61
N THR A 187 -2.54 -1.05 1.41
CA THR A 187 -1.71 -2.24 1.70
C THR A 187 -2.50 -3.33 2.42
N TYR A 188 -3.33 -2.94 3.38
CA TYR A 188 -4.11 -3.88 4.20
C TYR A 188 -5.58 -3.96 3.81
N HIS A 189 -5.96 -3.49 2.60
CA HIS A 189 -7.37 -3.38 2.24
C HIS A 189 -8.14 -4.71 2.34
N LYS A 190 -7.53 -5.86 1.99
CA LYS A 190 -8.18 -7.17 2.12
C LYS A 190 -8.44 -7.53 3.59
N TYR A 191 -7.45 -7.35 4.47
CA TYR A 191 -7.61 -7.59 5.92
C TYR A 191 -8.71 -6.70 6.53
N LEU A 192 -8.76 -5.43 6.11
CA LEU A 192 -9.74 -4.46 6.58
C LEU A 192 -11.16 -4.75 6.04
N LEU A 193 -11.28 -5.18 4.79
CA LEU A 193 -12.56 -5.55 4.17
C LEU A 193 -13.16 -6.81 4.78
N GLU A 194 -12.33 -7.81 5.03
CA GLU A 194 -12.73 -9.08 5.61
C GLU A 194 -12.86 -9.02 7.13
N LYS A 195 -12.52 -7.87 7.74
CA LYS A 195 -12.55 -7.62 9.19
C LYS A 195 -11.64 -8.56 9.99
N ASP A 196 -10.58 -9.05 9.37
CA ASP A 196 -9.59 -9.88 10.07
C ASP A 196 -8.85 -9.07 11.12
N VAL A 197 -8.53 -7.80 10.79
CA VAL A 197 -7.81 -6.85 11.64
C VAL A 197 -8.46 -5.48 11.56
N ASN A 198 -8.52 -4.77 12.69
CA ASN A 198 -8.85 -3.35 12.75
C ASN A 198 -7.55 -2.55 12.93
N ILE A 199 -7.35 -1.52 12.14
CA ILE A 199 -6.20 -0.63 12.24
C ILE A 199 -6.69 0.78 12.52
N PHE A 200 -6.09 1.42 13.53
CA PHE A 200 -6.46 2.74 13.99
C PHE A 200 -5.24 3.66 13.92
N PHE A 201 -5.45 4.89 13.49
CA PHE A 201 -4.45 5.95 13.51
C PHE A 201 -4.89 7.07 14.44
N GLY A 202 -3.98 7.51 15.31
CA GLY A 202 -4.17 8.62 16.24
C GLY A 202 -3.05 9.64 16.16
N GLY A 203 -3.43 10.91 16.21
CA GLY A 203 -2.52 12.04 16.34
C GLY A 203 -3.07 12.95 17.43
N GLY A 204 -2.53 12.90 18.67
CA GLY A 204 -3.15 13.57 19.81
C GLY A 204 -4.31 12.77 20.40
N GLU A 205 -5.42 13.44 20.76
CA GLU A 205 -6.56 12.78 21.43
C GLU A 205 -7.47 12.01 20.48
N ASP A 206 -7.46 12.35 19.19
CA ASP A 206 -8.30 11.74 18.18
C ASP A 206 -7.72 10.43 17.68
N ILE A 207 -8.57 9.41 17.62
CA ILE A 207 -8.25 8.12 17.03
C ILE A 207 -9.27 7.77 15.94
N ASN A 208 -8.78 7.44 14.77
CA ASN A 208 -9.61 7.15 13.61
C ASN A 208 -9.37 5.72 13.11
N LYS A 209 -10.46 4.95 12.96
CA LYS A 209 -10.40 3.65 12.32
C LYS A 209 -10.06 3.80 10.85
N THR A 210 -9.07 3.04 10.38
CA THR A 210 -8.68 2.99 8.98
C THR A 210 -9.77 2.32 8.16
N ARG A 211 -10.28 3.01 7.15
CA ARG A 211 -11.19 2.44 6.16
C ARG A 211 -10.36 1.83 5.02
N SER A 212 -10.77 0.66 4.56
CA SER A 212 -10.14 0.02 3.40
C SER A 212 -10.32 0.85 2.13
N PHE A 213 -9.34 0.79 1.24
CA PHE A 213 -9.46 1.25 -0.13
C PHE A 213 -9.21 0.06 -1.06
N ASP A 214 -10.27 -0.48 -1.65
CA ASP A 214 -10.16 -1.55 -2.64
C ASP A 214 -9.75 -0.97 -4.00
N PRO A 215 -8.53 -1.21 -4.50
CA PRO A 215 -8.07 -0.66 -5.78
C PRO A 215 -8.77 -1.28 -6.99
N PHE A 216 -9.50 -2.37 -6.79
CA PHE A 216 -10.25 -3.08 -7.83
C PHE A 216 -11.72 -2.67 -7.89
N TYR A 217 -12.21 -1.91 -6.91
CA TYR A 217 -13.61 -1.51 -6.82
C TYR A 217 -14.60 -2.69 -6.92
N LYS A 218 -14.27 -3.83 -6.32
CA LYS A 218 -15.01 -5.11 -6.47
C LYS A 218 -16.49 -5.02 -6.06
N LYS A 219 -16.86 -4.03 -5.24
CA LYS A 219 -18.25 -3.81 -4.80
C LYS A 219 -19.02 -2.83 -5.69
N ASP A 220 -18.36 -2.24 -6.66
CA ASP A 220 -19.00 -1.31 -7.59
C ASP A 220 -19.68 -2.09 -8.73
N ASN A 221 -20.92 -1.71 -9.05
CA ASN A 221 -21.71 -2.41 -10.06
C ASN A 221 -21.18 -2.24 -11.50
N GLU A 222 -20.37 -1.21 -11.76
CA GLU A 222 -19.72 -0.99 -13.05
C GLU A 222 -18.37 -1.74 -13.17
N THR A 223 -17.90 -2.37 -12.10
CA THR A 223 -16.68 -3.17 -12.13
C THR A 223 -16.90 -4.48 -12.85
N ILE A 224 -16.08 -4.76 -13.85
CA ILE A 224 -16.15 -5.99 -14.62
C ILE A 224 -14.95 -6.87 -14.24
N LYS A 225 -15.24 -8.11 -13.89
CA LYS A 225 -14.23 -9.15 -13.73
C LYS A 225 -14.05 -9.86 -15.06
N LEU A 226 -12.81 -9.90 -15.57
CA LEU A 226 -12.47 -10.75 -16.70
C LEU A 226 -12.12 -12.18 -16.24
N GLU A 227 -11.90 -13.08 -17.17
CA GLU A 227 -11.55 -14.46 -16.88
C GLU A 227 -10.20 -14.55 -16.15
N ASN A 228 -10.17 -15.39 -15.11
CA ASN A 228 -8.93 -15.66 -14.38
C ASN A 228 -8.00 -16.52 -15.24
N VAL A 229 -6.69 -16.26 -15.16
CA VAL A 229 -5.68 -17.04 -15.87
C VAL A 229 -4.72 -17.66 -14.86
N GLU A 230 -4.69 -18.98 -14.81
CA GLU A 230 -3.74 -19.74 -14.00
C GLU A 230 -2.42 -19.92 -14.75
N ILE A 231 -1.30 -19.69 -14.08
CA ILE A 231 0.05 -19.82 -14.63
C ILE A 231 0.86 -20.73 -13.73
N SER A 232 1.33 -21.86 -14.27
CA SER A 232 2.30 -22.74 -13.60
C SER A 232 3.71 -22.44 -14.11
N PHE A 233 4.69 -22.40 -13.21
CA PHE A 233 6.09 -22.12 -13.50
C PHE A 233 6.93 -23.39 -13.51
N GLN A 234 8.01 -23.40 -14.32
CA GLN A 234 8.89 -24.58 -14.42
C GLN A 234 9.63 -24.90 -13.11
N ASN A 235 9.93 -23.87 -12.32
CA ASN A 235 10.69 -23.99 -11.07
C ASN A 235 9.78 -24.19 -9.84
N GLY A 236 8.55 -24.64 -10.06
CA GLY A 236 7.55 -24.83 -9.01
C GLY A 236 6.66 -23.62 -8.82
N GLY A 237 5.52 -23.88 -8.21
CA GLY A 237 4.54 -22.86 -7.90
C GLY A 237 3.60 -22.50 -9.02
N THR A 238 2.44 -22.03 -8.61
CA THR A 238 1.40 -21.51 -9.49
C THR A 238 0.99 -20.12 -9.03
N THR A 239 0.54 -19.29 -9.96
CA THR A 239 -0.15 -18.03 -9.65
C THR A 239 -1.39 -17.88 -10.51
N ILE A 240 -2.32 -17.05 -10.05
CA ILE A 240 -3.53 -16.73 -10.79
C ILE A 240 -3.55 -15.23 -11.06
N LEU A 241 -3.64 -14.86 -12.33
CA LEU A 241 -3.93 -13.51 -12.75
C LEU A 241 -5.45 -13.31 -12.67
N LYS A 242 -5.90 -12.32 -11.90
CA LYS A 242 -7.32 -11.96 -11.75
C LYS A 242 -7.52 -10.55 -12.29
N PRO A 243 -7.91 -10.41 -13.58
CA PRO A 243 -8.06 -9.10 -14.19
C PRO A 243 -9.41 -8.46 -13.86
N TRP A 244 -9.38 -7.15 -13.65
CA TRP A 244 -10.53 -6.31 -13.32
C TRP A 244 -10.54 -5.05 -14.20
N ILE A 245 -11.70 -4.65 -14.68
CA ILE A 245 -11.96 -3.36 -15.30
C ILE A 245 -12.69 -2.50 -14.28
N ILE A 246 -12.03 -1.47 -13.76
CA ILE A 246 -12.64 -0.58 -12.78
C ILE A 246 -13.56 0.44 -13.46
N PRO A 247 -14.50 1.06 -12.75
CA PRO A 247 -15.37 2.11 -13.28
C PRO A 247 -14.58 3.26 -13.88
N GLN A 248 -15.23 4.02 -14.78
CA GLN A 248 -14.58 5.17 -15.38
C GLN A 248 -14.39 6.30 -14.38
N ASP A 249 -15.41 6.56 -13.56
CA ASP A 249 -15.44 7.65 -12.59
C ASP A 249 -15.05 7.13 -11.20
N THR A 250 -13.74 6.96 -10.97
CA THR A 250 -13.19 6.49 -9.71
C THR A 250 -12.53 7.63 -8.94
N GLN A 251 -12.63 7.60 -7.59
CA GLN A 251 -12.04 8.62 -6.71
C GLN A 251 -10.61 8.26 -6.29
N ILE A 252 -9.77 7.89 -7.26
CA ILE A 252 -8.38 7.47 -7.03
C ILE A 252 -7.52 8.64 -6.52
N GLU A 253 -7.86 9.87 -6.88
CA GLU A 253 -7.17 11.09 -6.45
C GLU A 253 -7.07 11.20 -4.93
N LYS A 254 -8.01 10.60 -4.19
CA LYS A 254 -7.96 10.52 -2.72
C LYS A 254 -6.76 9.75 -2.17
N LEU A 255 -6.02 9.03 -3.01
CA LEU A 255 -4.76 8.38 -2.67
C LEU A 255 -3.52 9.26 -2.97
N GLY A 256 -3.70 10.50 -3.46
CA GLY A 256 -2.59 11.34 -3.93
C GLY A 256 -1.89 10.76 -5.15
N ARG A 257 -2.52 9.86 -5.91
CA ARG A 257 -1.98 9.20 -7.12
C ARG A 257 -2.95 9.37 -8.27
N ASN A 258 -2.42 9.43 -9.48
CA ASN A 258 -3.26 9.47 -10.67
C ASN A 258 -3.67 8.05 -11.14
N LYS A 259 -4.69 8.00 -11.98
CA LYS A 259 -5.27 6.75 -12.49
C LYS A 259 -4.29 5.93 -13.33
N ASN A 260 -3.39 6.63 -14.04
CA ASN A 260 -2.39 6.00 -14.87
C ASN A 260 -1.29 5.30 -14.05
N ASP A 261 -0.91 5.85 -12.88
CA ASP A 261 0.08 5.23 -12.01
C ASP A 261 -0.42 3.96 -11.35
N LEU A 262 -1.74 3.83 -11.24
CA LEU A 262 -2.38 2.70 -10.57
C LEU A 262 -2.84 1.60 -11.56
N GLN A 263 -2.65 1.74 -12.88
CA GLN A 263 -2.95 0.66 -13.83
C GLN A 263 -1.96 -0.48 -13.74
N GLY A 264 -2.36 -1.69 -14.11
CA GLY A 264 -1.45 -2.83 -14.25
C GLY A 264 -1.49 -3.82 -13.09
N LEU A 265 -0.32 -4.29 -12.66
CA LEU A 265 -0.16 -5.45 -11.80
C LEU A 265 -0.17 -5.09 -10.33
N TYR A 266 -0.89 -5.90 -9.54
CA TYR A 266 -1.01 -5.78 -8.09
C TYR A 266 -0.57 -7.09 -7.46
N PHE A 267 0.57 -7.08 -6.78
CA PHE A 267 1.15 -8.27 -6.18
C PHE A 267 0.77 -8.38 -4.71
N PHE A 268 0.25 -9.55 -4.34
CA PHE A 268 -0.16 -9.87 -2.99
C PHE A 268 0.63 -11.04 -2.43
N ARG A 269 0.82 -11.03 -1.12
CA ARG A 269 1.23 -12.18 -0.33
C ARG A 269 0.31 -12.28 0.88
N LYS A 270 -0.44 -13.37 1.00
CA LYS A 270 -1.37 -13.60 2.12
C LYS A 270 -2.25 -12.37 2.41
N LYS A 271 -2.99 -11.89 1.46
CA LYS A 271 -3.85 -10.69 1.55
C LYS A 271 -3.11 -9.34 1.68
N ARG A 272 -1.82 -9.31 2.02
CA ARG A 272 -1.01 -8.08 2.06
C ARG A 272 -0.65 -7.66 0.65
N LEU A 273 -0.96 -6.42 0.30
CA LEU A 273 -0.48 -5.84 -0.96
C LEU A 273 1.01 -5.48 -0.83
N ILE A 274 1.82 -6.07 -1.70
CA ILE A 274 3.27 -5.84 -1.76
C ILE A 274 3.59 -4.69 -2.71
N HIS A 275 2.92 -4.66 -3.87
CA HIS A 275 3.11 -3.60 -4.86
C HIS A 275 1.82 -3.31 -5.61
N SER A 276 1.59 -2.05 -5.94
CA SER A 276 0.38 -1.56 -6.60
C SER A 276 0.67 -0.82 -7.89
N GLY A 277 0.16 -1.35 -9.01
CA GLY A 277 0.23 -0.73 -10.32
C GLY A 277 1.56 -0.94 -11.04
N GLY A 278 1.63 -0.45 -12.27
CA GLY A 278 2.81 -0.59 -13.13
C GLY A 278 2.83 -1.90 -13.93
N TRP A 279 3.67 -1.92 -14.97
CA TRP A 279 3.79 -3.04 -15.90
C TRP A 279 5.14 -3.76 -15.85
N PHE A 280 6.05 -3.33 -14.95
CA PHE A 280 7.35 -3.97 -14.64
C PHE A 280 8.25 -4.21 -15.88
N GLY A 281 8.14 -3.36 -16.90
CA GLY A 281 8.92 -3.52 -18.13
C GLY A 281 8.69 -4.84 -18.86
N ILE A 282 7.52 -5.47 -18.67
CA ILE A 282 7.19 -6.77 -19.30
C ILE A 282 7.10 -6.65 -20.84
N GLY A 283 6.90 -5.45 -21.38
CA GLY A 283 6.94 -5.19 -22.82
C GLY A 283 8.39 -5.17 -23.38
N GLU A 284 8.53 -5.38 -24.67
CA GLU A 284 9.83 -5.24 -25.36
C GLU A 284 10.16 -3.77 -25.57
N LYS A 285 11.34 -3.32 -25.07
CA LYS A 285 11.75 -1.91 -25.07
C LYS A 285 11.84 -1.27 -26.47
N ASP A 286 12.09 -2.07 -27.51
CA ASP A 286 12.38 -1.59 -28.86
C ASP A 286 11.23 -1.80 -29.84
N THR A 287 10.04 -2.11 -29.36
CA THR A 287 8.86 -2.27 -30.20
C THR A 287 7.75 -1.34 -29.74
N GLU A 288 6.79 -1.05 -30.63
CA GLU A 288 5.50 -0.36 -30.30
C GLU A 288 4.71 -1.06 -29.17
N ARG A 289 5.23 -2.15 -28.63
CA ARG A 289 4.68 -2.98 -27.56
C ARG A 289 5.21 -2.65 -26.17
N TYR A 290 5.97 -1.54 -26.02
CA TYR A 290 6.38 -1.09 -24.68
C TYR A 290 5.15 -0.73 -23.85
N TRP A 291 5.02 -1.40 -22.71
CA TRP A 291 3.87 -1.21 -21.84
C TRP A 291 4.17 -0.14 -20.81
N GLY A 292 3.97 1.11 -21.23
CA GLY A 292 3.97 2.26 -20.33
C GLY A 292 2.59 2.49 -19.71
N SER A 293 2.55 3.36 -18.74
CA SER A 293 1.28 3.88 -18.17
C SER A 293 0.60 4.78 -19.20
N THR A 294 -0.55 4.37 -19.71
CA THR A 294 -1.31 5.08 -20.74
C THR A 294 -2.79 5.17 -20.38
N ASP A 295 -3.49 6.20 -20.85
CA ASP A 295 -4.93 6.36 -20.67
C ASP A 295 -5.72 5.16 -21.22
N LYS A 296 -5.18 4.50 -22.24
CA LYS A 296 -5.81 3.34 -22.88
C LYS A 296 -6.09 2.19 -21.91
N PHE A 297 -5.21 1.99 -20.89
CA PHE A 297 -5.30 0.88 -19.95
C PHE A 297 -5.51 1.35 -18.48
N ASN A 298 -5.85 2.62 -18.28
CA ASN A 298 -5.96 3.21 -16.95
C ASN A 298 -7.07 2.62 -16.06
N ARG A 299 -7.95 1.80 -16.63
CA ARG A 299 -8.99 1.06 -15.92
C ARG A 299 -8.63 -0.40 -15.65
N LEU A 300 -7.54 -0.92 -16.23
CA LEU A 300 -7.13 -2.32 -16.06
C LEU A 300 -6.30 -2.49 -14.79
N ARG A 301 -6.74 -3.40 -13.93
CA ARG A 301 -6.08 -3.83 -12.69
C ARG A 301 -5.97 -5.35 -12.72
N ILE A 302 -4.81 -5.89 -12.40
CA ILE A 302 -4.58 -7.33 -12.40
C ILE A 302 -4.03 -7.75 -11.07
N GLU A 303 -4.83 -8.47 -10.30
CA GLU A 303 -4.44 -9.04 -9.02
C GLU A 303 -3.62 -10.30 -9.25
N ILE A 304 -2.48 -10.42 -8.55
CA ILE A 304 -1.55 -11.54 -8.60
C ILE A 304 -1.20 -11.93 -7.17
N GLU A 305 -1.47 -13.16 -6.79
CA GLU A 305 -0.94 -13.73 -5.55
C GLU A 305 0.45 -14.30 -5.82
N LEU A 306 1.43 -13.94 -4.99
CA LEU A 306 2.77 -14.52 -5.12
C LEU A 306 2.72 -16.02 -4.85
N PRO A 307 3.44 -16.85 -5.63
CA PRO A 307 3.53 -18.28 -5.36
C PRO A 307 3.99 -18.54 -3.92
N GLU A 308 3.42 -19.53 -3.27
CA GLU A 308 3.82 -19.93 -1.93
C GLU A 308 5.22 -20.58 -1.95
N GLU A 309 5.51 -21.28 -3.06
CA GLU A 309 6.84 -21.84 -3.33
C GLU A 309 7.76 -20.72 -3.81
N ASN A 310 8.87 -20.52 -3.10
CA ASN A 310 9.90 -19.54 -3.42
C ASN A 310 9.43 -18.08 -3.58
N PRO A 311 8.63 -17.54 -2.64
CA PRO A 311 8.18 -16.14 -2.72
C PRO A 311 9.35 -15.15 -2.68
N LYS A 312 10.51 -15.57 -2.16
CA LYS A 312 11.74 -14.76 -2.10
C LYS A 312 12.29 -14.42 -3.48
N ASP A 313 12.09 -15.27 -4.49
CA ASP A 313 12.55 -15.03 -5.86
C ASP A 313 11.86 -13.81 -6.50
N TRP A 314 10.69 -13.46 -6.00
CA TRP A 314 9.88 -12.34 -6.49
C TRP A 314 10.17 -11.01 -5.81
N MET A 315 11.12 -10.98 -4.87
CA MET A 315 11.43 -9.80 -4.08
C MET A 315 12.84 -9.32 -4.37
N SER A 316 13.01 -8.03 -4.72
CA SER A 316 14.31 -7.47 -5.14
C SER A 316 15.17 -6.96 -3.99
N SER A 317 14.67 -6.94 -2.76
CA SER A 317 15.40 -6.37 -1.63
C SER A 317 14.86 -6.85 -0.28
N PHE A 318 15.60 -6.57 0.78
CA PHE A 318 15.17 -6.77 2.18
C PHE A 318 13.87 -6.01 2.51
N SER A 319 13.56 -4.92 1.79
CA SER A 319 12.26 -4.26 1.92
C SER A 319 11.24 -5.03 1.05
N LYS A 320 10.15 -5.50 1.66
CA LYS A 320 9.07 -6.26 1.02
C LYS A 320 8.31 -5.48 -0.07
N ASN A 321 8.68 -4.23 -0.34
CA ASN A 321 7.93 -3.30 -1.19
C ASN A 321 8.42 -3.25 -2.64
N LYS A 322 9.43 -4.02 -3.01
CA LYS A 322 9.97 -4.04 -4.38
C LYS A 322 9.85 -5.43 -4.97
N ILE A 323 8.94 -5.57 -5.92
CA ILE A 323 8.80 -6.78 -6.73
C ILE A 323 9.84 -6.79 -7.84
N ALA A 324 10.51 -7.93 -7.99
CA ALA A 324 11.29 -8.27 -9.17
C ALA A 324 10.71 -9.57 -9.74
N ILE A 325 10.03 -9.46 -10.88
CA ILE A 325 9.48 -10.66 -11.53
C ILE A 325 10.65 -11.51 -12.03
N PRO A 326 10.79 -12.77 -11.58
CA PRO A 326 11.86 -13.64 -12.04
C PRO A 326 11.82 -13.86 -13.55
N ASP A 327 12.99 -14.05 -14.18
CA ASP A 327 13.06 -14.20 -15.65
C ASP A 327 12.28 -15.41 -16.16
N TYR A 328 12.25 -16.51 -15.40
CA TYR A 328 11.44 -17.69 -15.74
C TYR A 328 9.93 -17.38 -15.79
N ALA A 329 9.47 -16.40 -15.01
CA ALA A 329 8.07 -16.01 -14.92
C ALA A 329 7.69 -14.92 -15.95
N LYS A 330 8.60 -13.99 -16.27
CA LYS A 330 8.34 -12.83 -17.14
C LYS A 330 7.69 -13.20 -18.48
N ASN A 331 8.26 -14.17 -19.19
CA ASN A 331 7.78 -14.55 -20.52
C ASN A 331 6.40 -15.20 -20.47
N ARG A 332 6.13 -16.01 -19.45
CA ARG A 332 4.81 -16.64 -19.27
C ARG A 332 3.74 -15.61 -18.91
N ILE A 333 4.03 -14.76 -17.95
CA ILE A 333 3.13 -13.66 -17.57
C ILE A 333 2.87 -12.76 -18.77
N ARG A 334 3.89 -12.36 -19.54
CA ARG A 334 3.74 -11.52 -20.74
C ARG A 334 2.79 -12.11 -21.78
N LYS A 335 2.89 -13.43 -22.04
CA LYS A 335 2.00 -14.10 -23.00
C LYS A 335 0.53 -13.95 -22.59
N HIS A 336 0.22 -14.20 -21.33
CA HIS A 336 -1.14 -14.09 -20.80
C HIS A 336 -1.63 -12.64 -20.69
N LEU A 337 -0.74 -11.72 -20.31
CA LEU A 337 -1.09 -10.30 -20.27
C LEU A 337 -1.44 -9.74 -21.65
N ASN A 338 -0.81 -10.23 -22.73
CA ASN A 338 -1.18 -9.86 -24.10
C ASN A 338 -2.64 -10.23 -24.40
N GLN A 339 -3.09 -11.42 -23.96
CA GLN A 339 -4.49 -11.82 -24.13
C GLN A 339 -5.42 -10.98 -23.27
N ILE A 340 -5.13 -10.83 -21.98
CA ILE A 340 -5.92 -10.00 -21.06
C ILE A 340 -6.10 -8.57 -21.59
N ARG A 341 -5.07 -7.99 -22.21
CA ARG A 341 -5.15 -6.64 -22.80
C ARG A 341 -6.06 -6.60 -24.03
N LYS A 342 -6.11 -7.66 -24.83
CA LYS A 342 -7.06 -7.76 -25.94
C LYS A 342 -8.49 -7.85 -25.43
N ASP A 343 -8.75 -8.75 -24.47
CA ASP A 343 -10.07 -8.95 -23.87
C ASP A 343 -10.57 -7.66 -23.20
N TYR A 344 -9.65 -6.94 -22.53
CA TYR A 344 -9.94 -5.62 -21.97
C TYR A 344 -10.39 -4.61 -23.04
N LEU A 345 -9.66 -4.52 -24.17
CA LEU A 345 -9.97 -3.57 -25.23
C LEU A 345 -11.29 -3.89 -25.92
N GLU A 346 -11.57 -5.16 -26.14
CA GLU A 346 -12.85 -5.63 -26.67
C GLU A 346 -13.98 -5.22 -25.75
N LYS A 347 -13.85 -5.52 -24.45
CA LYS A 347 -14.87 -5.16 -23.46
C LYS A 347 -15.09 -3.66 -23.30
N ILE A 348 -14.03 -2.85 -23.36
CA ILE A 348 -14.15 -1.39 -23.36
C ILE A 348 -14.83 -0.88 -24.65
N GLY A 349 -14.61 -1.55 -25.80
CA GLY A 349 -15.31 -1.28 -27.04
C GLY A 349 -16.81 -1.47 -26.91
N GLU A 350 -17.24 -2.65 -26.44
CA GLU A 350 -18.65 -2.98 -26.15
C GLU A 350 -19.29 -1.93 -25.23
N MET A 351 -18.66 -1.63 -24.09
CA MET A 351 -19.18 -0.64 -23.13
C MET A 351 -19.33 0.77 -23.72
N ARG A 352 -18.50 1.12 -24.71
CA ARG A 352 -18.62 2.42 -25.41
C ARG A 352 -19.77 2.42 -26.40
N GLU A 353 -20.03 1.29 -27.04
CA GLU A 353 -21.16 1.15 -27.95
C GLU A 353 -22.48 1.16 -27.21
N ASP A 354 -22.57 0.45 -26.07
CA ASP A 354 -23.74 0.44 -25.20
C ASP A 354 -24.08 1.81 -24.61
N ARG A 355 -23.04 2.65 -24.36
CA ARG A 355 -23.21 4.03 -23.87
C ARG A 355 -23.53 5.06 -24.99
N LYS A 356 -23.42 4.68 -26.24
CA LYS A 356 -23.98 5.50 -27.31
C LYS A 356 -25.50 5.36 -27.21
N GLU A 357 -26.15 6.33 -26.58
CA GLU A 357 -27.61 6.48 -26.74
C GLU A 357 -27.91 6.36 -28.22
N PRO A 358 -28.97 5.63 -28.62
CA PRO A 358 -29.42 5.64 -29.99
C PRO A 358 -29.61 7.13 -30.32
N ILE A 359 -28.79 7.63 -31.24
CA ILE A 359 -28.88 9.03 -31.67
C ILE A 359 -30.33 9.20 -32.10
N SER A 360 -31.12 10.02 -31.40
CA SER A 360 -32.49 10.21 -31.75
C SER A 360 -32.57 10.58 -33.24
N GLU A 361 -33.57 10.10 -33.95
CA GLU A 361 -33.72 10.39 -35.38
C GLU A 361 -33.62 11.90 -35.66
N GLU A 362 -34.04 12.73 -34.68
CA GLU A 362 -33.88 14.17 -34.70
C GLU A 362 -32.43 14.64 -34.67
N LEU A 363 -31.59 14.05 -33.84
CA LEU A 363 -30.17 14.40 -33.75
C LEU A 363 -29.38 13.90 -34.97
N GLN A 364 -29.80 12.79 -35.59
CA GLN A 364 -29.26 12.31 -36.87
C GLN A 364 -29.63 13.28 -38.00
N LYS A 365 -30.89 13.69 -38.07
CA LYS A 365 -31.36 14.71 -39.05
C LYS A 365 -30.63 16.03 -38.86
N LYS A 366 -30.42 16.47 -37.62
CA LYS A 366 -29.68 17.69 -37.30
C LYS A 366 -28.21 17.63 -37.74
N LYS A 367 -27.52 16.50 -37.51
CA LYS A 367 -26.14 16.30 -37.99
C LYS A 367 -26.04 16.26 -39.52
N GLU A 368 -27.00 15.65 -40.18
CA GLU A 368 -27.05 15.55 -41.63
C GLU A 368 -27.34 16.91 -42.28
N LEU A 369 -28.24 17.69 -41.69
CA LEU A 369 -28.52 19.09 -42.10
C LEU A 369 -27.27 19.96 -41.94
N ILE A 370 -26.55 19.89 -40.80
CA ILE A 370 -25.29 20.64 -40.58
C ILE A 370 -24.21 20.21 -41.62
N ARG A 371 -24.18 18.94 -42.00
CA ARG A 371 -23.25 18.45 -43.04
C ARG A 371 -23.59 18.96 -44.43
N ILE A 372 -24.88 19.08 -44.74
CA ILE A 372 -25.38 19.64 -46.00
C ILE A 372 -25.06 21.14 -46.05
N ILE A 373 -25.32 21.87 -44.95
CA ILE A 373 -25.02 23.31 -44.85
C ILE A 373 -23.53 23.59 -45.06
N ASN A 374 -22.64 22.81 -44.46
CA ASN A 374 -21.19 22.99 -44.60
C ASN A 374 -20.65 22.64 -45.98
N ASN A 375 -21.38 21.85 -46.76
CA ASN A 375 -20.99 21.44 -48.12
C ASN A 375 -21.67 22.20 -49.24
N THR A 376 -22.60 23.10 -48.93
CA THR A 376 -23.37 23.88 -49.92
C THR A 376 -23.01 25.36 -49.79
N ASN A 377 -22.71 26.03 -50.91
CA ASN A 377 -22.51 27.49 -50.96
C ASN A 377 -23.85 28.21 -50.78
N LEU A 378 -24.33 28.28 -49.58
CA LEU A 378 -25.59 28.99 -49.23
C LEU A 378 -25.34 30.48 -49.04
N SER A 379 -26.30 31.29 -49.46
CA SER A 379 -26.31 32.73 -49.18
C SER A 379 -26.52 33.02 -47.69
N LYS A 380 -26.11 34.18 -47.20
CA LYS A 380 -26.30 34.59 -45.77
C LYS A 380 -27.76 34.53 -45.32
N GLU A 381 -28.72 34.86 -46.21
CA GLU A 381 -30.16 34.82 -45.89
C GLU A 381 -30.68 33.38 -45.75
N GLU A 382 -30.20 32.47 -46.59
CA GLU A 382 -30.57 31.05 -46.48
C GLU A 382 -29.98 30.41 -45.23
N MET A 383 -28.76 30.75 -44.83
CA MET A 383 -28.16 30.31 -43.57
C MET A 383 -28.95 30.76 -42.36
N GLN A 384 -29.37 32.01 -42.29
CA GLN A 384 -30.18 32.56 -41.19
C GLN A 384 -31.57 31.88 -41.08
N LYS A 385 -32.20 31.53 -42.18
CA LYS A 385 -33.49 30.78 -42.17
C LYS A 385 -33.31 29.34 -41.64
N ILE A 386 -32.22 28.68 -41.99
CA ILE A 386 -31.92 27.33 -41.54
C ILE A 386 -31.51 27.31 -40.06
N GLU A 387 -30.71 28.27 -39.61
CA GLU A 387 -30.38 28.43 -38.18
C GLU A 387 -31.60 28.73 -37.30
N ALA A 388 -32.55 29.49 -37.80
CA ALA A 388 -33.82 29.73 -37.10
C ALA A 388 -34.64 28.43 -36.98
N SER A 389 -34.75 27.65 -38.06
CA SER A 389 -35.45 26.35 -38.05
C SER A 389 -34.74 25.27 -37.18
N LEU A 390 -33.43 25.37 -37.00
CA LEU A 390 -32.67 24.47 -36.12
C LEU A 390 -32.82 24.81 -34.63
N LYS A 391 -33.20 26.04 -34.27
CA LYS A 391 -33.48 26.45 -32.89
C LYS A 391 -34.84 25.97 -32.38
N ASP A 392 -35.78 25.71 -33.26
CA ASP A 392 -37.12 25.21 -32.90
C ASP A 392 -37.17 23.66 -32.75
N ILE A 393 -36.09 22.98 -33.10
CA ILE A 393 -35.92 21.55 -32.85
C ILE A 393 -35.23 21.41 -31.48
N LYS A 394 -36.06 21.21 -30.43
CA LYS A 394 -35.59 20.97 -29.05
C LYS A 394 -34.96 19.61 -28.89
#